data_52b5f7817258fa8d24749b1df87215a2
#
_entry.id   52b5f7817258fa8d24749b1df87215a2
#
_cell.length_a   1.000
_cell.length_b   1.000
_cell.length_c   1.000
_cell.angle_alpha   90.00
_cell.angle_beta   90.00
_cell.angle_gamma   90.00
#
_symmetry.space_group_name_H-M   'P 1'
#
loop_
_entity.id
_entity.type
_entity.pdbx_description
1 polymer ?
#
loop_
_entity_poly.entity_id
_entity_poly.type
_entity_poly.pdbx_seq_one_letter_code
_entity_poly.pdbx_strand_id
1 'polypeptide(L)'
;VLDEGLPLHPLKEQRESVYDWRQIGLGIFGLADLLIKLGIKYGSPEAIDLCDMIGHTMADMAIKTSAVLAKEYGVYPKYKPEAVEQSAFYSKNALGETKELVESFGLRNSQLLTIAPTGSLSTMIGVSGGIEPIFANYYTRKTESLKGHDEYYKVYTPIVKEYMDKHELKDDSELPDYFVTAQTLDYKNRIY
;
A
#
# COMPACT_ATOMS: atom_id res chain seq x y z
N VAL A 1 -13.78 11.16 -10.49
CA VAL A 1 -12.72 10.64 -11.39
C VAL A 1 -13.28 9.64 -12.39
N LEU A 2 -13.93 8.52 -11.94
CA LEU A 2 -14.48 7.52 -12.88
C LEU A 2 -15.50 8.13 -13.83
N ASP A 3 -16.46 8.89 -13.32
CA ASP A 3 -17.54 9.48 -14.12
C ASP A 3 -17.03 10.50 -15.14
N GLU A 4 -16.05 11.31 -14.77
CA GLU A 4 -15.42 12.27 -15.68
C GLU A 4 -14.48 11.62 -16.69
N GLY A 5 -13.78 10.54 -16.28
CA GLY A 5 -12.91 9.78 -17.19
C GLY A 5 -13.65 8.87 -18.16
N LEU A 6 -14.88 8.48 -17.83
CA LEU A 6 -15.64 7.51 -18.60
C LEU A 6 -15.79 7.88 -20.10
N PRO A 7 -16.16 9.12 -20.48
CA PRO A 7 -16.25 9.52 -21.90
C PRO A 7 -14.89 9.60 -22.60
N LEU A 8 -13.80 9.63 -21.86
CA LEU A 8 -12.43 9.77 -22.40
C LEU A 8 -11.77 8.44 -22.74
N HIS A 9 -12.37 7.31 -22.35
CA HIS A 9 -11.85 5.99 -22.71
C HIS A 9 -11.89 5.78 -24.23
N PRO A 10 -10.75 5.44 -24.87
CA PRO A 10 -10.66 5.30 -26.31
C PRO A 10 -11.41 4.08 -26.86
N LEU A 11 -11.47 3.01 -26.06
CA LEU A 11 -12.14 1.77 -26.44
C LEU A 11 -13.53 1.68 -25.80
N LYS A 12 -14.50 1.26 -26.60
CA LYS A 12 -15.90 1.10 -26.16
C LYS A 12 -16.00 0.06 -25.06
N GLU A 13 -15.34 -1.07 -25.21
CA GLU A 13 -15.33 -2.19 -24.24
C GLU A 13 -14.76 -1.76 -22.88
N GLN A 14 -13.72 -0.91 -22.87
CA GLN A 14 -13.19 -0.35 -21.63
C GLN A 14 -14.21 0.56 -20.95
N ARG A 15 -14.88 1.42 -21.75
CA ARG A 15 -15.91 2.31 -21.23
C ARG A 15 -17.08 1.55 -20.62
N GLU A 16 -17.56 0.53 -21.29
CA GLU A 16 -18.63 -0.36 -20.80
C GLU A 16 -18.22 -1.08 -19.52
N SER A 17 -16.99 -1.63 -19.48
CA SER A 17 -16.47 -2.32 -18.29
C SER A 17 -16.32 -1.36 -17.10
N VAL A 18 -15.75 -0.16 -17.30
CA VAL A 18 -15.62 0.85 -16.22
C VAL A 18 -16.99 1.30 -15.73
N TYR A 19 -17.96 1.49 -16.60
CA TYR A 19 -19.34 1.84 -16.24
C TYR A 19 -20.00 0.76 -15.43
N ASP A 20 -19.94 -0.49 -15.90
CA ASP A 20 -20.61 -1.65 -15.33
C ASP A 20 -20.06 -2.03 -13.94
N TRP A 21 -18.75 -1.95 -13.74
CA TRP A 21 -18.10 -2.46 -12.54
C TRP A 21 -17.57 -1.38 -11.60
N ARG A 22 -17.32 -0.18 -12.07
CA ARG A 22 -16.83 0.96 -11.28
C ARG A 22 -15.69 0.62 -10.33
N GLN A 23 -14.70 -0.11 -10.83
CA GLN A 23 -13.55 -0.57 -10.06
C GLN A 23 -12.62 0.59 -9.71
N ILE A 24 -12.21 0.66 -8.46
CA ILE A 24 -11.16 1.55 -7.95
C ILE A 24 -10.11 0.73 -7.19
N GLY A 25 -8.96 1.31 -6.95
CA GLY A 25 -7.89 0.68 -6.18
C GLY A 25 -7.19 1.70 -5.30
N LEU A 26 -7.58 1.78 -4.02
CA LEU A 26 -6.85 2.53 -3.01
C LEU A 26 -5.85 1.61 -2.34
N GLY A 27 -4.61 2.04 -2.19
CA GLY A 27 -3.55 1.29 -1.52
C GLY A 27 -2.64 2.20 -0.73
N ILE A 28 -1.66 1.60 -0.08
CA ILE A 28 -0.65 2.29 0.72
C ILE A 28 0.75 1.99 0.20
N PHE A 29 1.69 2.84 0.54
CA PHE A 29 3.13 2.63 0.40
C PHE A 29 3.85 3.28 1.59
N GLY A 30 5.12 2.93 1.81
CA GLY A 30 5.87 3.41 2.97
C GLY A 30 5.60 2.61 4.25
N LEU A 31 5.07 1.38 4.18
CA LEU A 31 4.80 0.56 5.36
C LEU A 31 6.08 0.24 6.12
N ALA A 32 7.18 -0.08 5.43
CA ALA A 32 8.46 -0.36 6.09
C ALA A 32 9.02 0.87 6.82
N ASP A 33 8.85 2.06 6.24
CA ASP A 33 9.23 3.32 6.90
C ASP A 33 8.41 3.56 8.16
N LEU A 34 7.11 3.27 8.13
CA LEU A 34 6.26 3.34 9.32
C LEU A 34 6.75 2.42 10.42
N LEU A 35 7.02 1.15 10.10
CA LEU A 35 7.51 0.17 11.06
C LEU A 35 8.85 0.60 11.67
N ILE A 36 9.79 1.07 10.85
CA ILE A 36 11.09 1.60 11.32
C ILE A 36 10.88 2.79 12.25
N LYS A 37 10.00 3.74 11.91
CA LYS A 37 9.71 4.91 12.76
C LYS A 37 9.06 4.55 14.09
N LEU A 38 8.32 3.45 14.15
CA LEU A 38 7.73 2.91 15.37
C LEU A 38 8.70 1.98 16.15
N GLY A 39 9.87 1.66 15.59
CA GLY A 39 10.81 0.70 16.18
C GLY A 39 10.32 -0.74 16.13
N ILE A 40 9.41 -1.05 15.21
CA ILE A 40 8.80 -2.37 15.04
C ILE A 40 9.55 -3.13 13.94
N LYS A 41 9.99 -4.34 14.25
CA LYS A 41 10.73 -5.17 13.30
C LYS A 41 9.80 -5.74 12.23
N TYR A 42 10.10 -5.49 10.96
CA TYR A 42 9.34 -6.04 9.85
C TYR A 42 9.29 -7.58 9.92
N GLY A 43 8.08 -8.16 9.79
CA GLY A 43 7.84 -9.61 9.89
C GLY A 43 7.77 -10.13 11.33
N SER A 44 7.83 -9.29 12.36
CA SER A 44 7.55 -9.67 13.74
C SER A 44 6.04 -9.84 13.99
N PRO A 45 5.63 -10.59 15.02
CA PRO A 45 4.21 -10.68 15.41
C PRO A 45 3.56 -9.31 15.61
N GLU A 46 4.25 -8.37 16.25
CA GLU A 46 3.78 -7.00 16.46
C GLU A 46 3.55 -6.26 15.13
N ALA A 47 4.45 -6.46 14.14
CA ALA A 47 4.27 -5.89 12.80
C ALA A 47 3.04 -6.49 12.10
N ILE A 48 2.81 -7.79 12.25
CA ILE A 48 1.66 -8.49 11.67
C ILE A 48 0.36 -7.96 12.29
N ASP A 49 0.29 -7.83 13.61
CA ASP A 49 -0.87 -7.28 14.32
C ASP A 49 -1.18 -5.85 13.88
N LEU A 50 -0.16 -5.01 13.72
CA LEU A 50 -0.32 -3.65 13.22
C LEU A 50 -0.83 -3.64 11.76
N CYS A 51 -0.28 -4.49 10.91
CA CYS A 51 -0.72 -4.61 9.51
C CYS A 51 -2.17 -5.10 9.42
N ASP A 52 -2.57 -6.06 10.26
CA ASP A 52 -3.94 -6.57 10.32
C ASP A 52 -4.91 -5.45 10.73
N MET A 53 -4.57 -4.69 11.76
CA MET A 53 -5.37 -3.53 12.20
C MET A 53 -5.51 -2.48 11.08
N ILE A 54 -4.41 -2.12 10.40
CA ILE A 54 -4.44 -1.17 9.27
C ILE A 54 -5.31 -1.73 8.14
N GLY A 55 -5.11 -3.00 7.76
CA GLY A 55 -5.84 -3.66 6.68
C GLY A 55 -7.34 -3.73 6.94
N HIS A 56 -7.74 -4.16 8.11
CA HIS A 56 -9.16 -4.20 8.51
C HIS A 56 -9.80 -2.81 8.54
N THR A 57 -9.11 -1.82 9.12
CA THR A 57 -9.62 -0.45 9.16
C THR A 57 -9.80 0.11 7.74
N MET A 58 -8.83 -0.08 6.86
CA MET A 58 -8.92 0.37 5.47
C MET A 58 -10.07 -0.33 4.73
N ALA A 59 -10.23 -1.65 4.92
CA ALA A 59 -11.26 -2.42 4.25
C ALA A 59 -12.66 -2.01 4.70
N ASP A 60 -12.91 -1.92 6.01
CA ASP A 60 -14.20 -1.47 6.55
C ASP A 60 -14.56 -0.06 6.06
N MET A 61 -13.64 0.88 6.20
CA MET A 61 -13.87 2.27 5.78
C MET A 61 -14.08 2.41 4.27
N ALA A 62 -13.39 1.60 3.46
CA ALA A 62 -13.60 1.60 2.00
C ALA A 62 -14.99 1.07 1.64
N ILE A 63 -15.43 -0.03 2.25
CA ILE A 63 -16.77 -0.61 2.07
C ILE A 63 -17.84 0.41 2.52
N LYS A 64 -17.68 0.98 3.72
CA LYS A 64 -18.59 1.99 4.28
C LYS A 64 -18.73 3.20 3.36
N THR A 65 -17.61 3.74 2.90
CA THR A 65 -17.61 4.89 1.98
C THR A 65 -18.27 4.58 0.66
N SER A 66 -18.04 3.37 0.10
CA SER A 66 -18.69 2.94 -1.13
C SER A 66 -20.22 2.80 -0.96
N ALA A 67 -20.69 2.37 0.22
CA ALA A 67 -22.13 2.30 0.52
C ALA A 67 -22.74 3.70 0.68
N VAL A 68 -22.04 4.63 1.33
CA VAL A 68 -22.46 6.04 1.41
C VAL A 68 -22.55 6.67 0.02
N LEU A 69 -21.60 6.42 -0.86
CA LEU A 69 -21.64 6.88 -2.24
C LEU A 69 -22.75 6.21 -3.04
N ALA A 70 -23.07 4.93 -2.76
CA ALA A 70 -24.18 4.26 -3.39
C ALA A 70 -25.54 4.87 -2.99
N LYS A 71 -25.68 5.33 -1.74
CA LYS A 71 -26.86 6.08 -1.29
C LYS A 71 -27.09 7.35 -2.12
N GLU A 72 -26.02 8.06 -2.47
CA GLU A 72 -26.10 9.33 -3.20
C GLU A 72 -26.21 9.14 -4.72
N TYR A 73 -25.41 8.22 -5.28
CA TYR A 73 -25.23 8.07 -6.74
C TYR A 73 -25.73 6.74 -7.30
N GLY A 74 -26.34 5.90 -6.48
CA GLY A 74 -26.76 4.54 -6.85
C GLY A 74 -25.63 3.52 -6.86
N VAL A 75 -25.98 2.25 -6.93
CA VAL A 75 -25.03 1.13 -7.02
C VAL A 75 -24.33 1.06 -8.37
N TYR A 76 -23.25 0.28 -8.47
CA TYR A 76 -22.68 -0.02 -9.79
C TYR A 76 -23.62 -0.94 -10.60
N PRO A 77 -23.71 -0.78 -11.94
CA PRO A 77 -24.75 -1.45 -12.76
C PRO A 77 -24.80 -2.97 -12.65
N LYS A 78 -23.66 -3.63 -12.45
CA LYS A 78 -23.59 -5.10 -12.27
C LYS A 78 -23.66 -5.53 -10.80
N TYR A 79 -24.12 -4.67 -9.90
CA TYR A 79 -24.27 -5.00 -8.48
C TYR A 79 -25.27 -6.15 -8.29
N LYS A 80 -24.87 -7.11 -7.46
CA LYS A 80 -25.70 -8.25 -7.04
C LYS A 80 -25.53 -8.43 -5.54
N PRO A 81 -26.56 -8.19 -4.73
CA PRO A 81 -26.49 -8.33 -3.26
C PRO A 81 -25.93 -9.68 -2.83
N GLU A 82 -26.43 -10.76 -3.44
CA GLU A 82 -26.05 -12.13 -3.07
C GLU A 82 -24.56 -12.41 -3.31
N ALA A 83 -23.97 -11.80 -4.33
CA ALA A 83 -22.53 -11.93 -4.60
C ALA A 83 -21.67 -11.20 -3.57
N VAL A 84 -22.15 -10.07 -3.05
CA VAL A 84 -21.47 -9.32 -1.98
C VAL A 84 -21.58 -10.08 -0.67
N GLU A 85 -22.73 -10.59 -0.30
CA GLU A 85 -22.96 -11.38 0.92
C GLU A 85 -22.10 -12.65 0.95
N GLN A 86 -21.89 -13.30 -0.20
CA GLN A 86 -21.02 -14.48 -0.35
C GLN A 86 -19.53 -14.13 -0.39
N SER A 87 -19.17 -12.86 -0.45
CA SER A 87 -17.77 -12.42 -0.49
C SER A 87 -17.09 -12.62 0.86
N ALA A 88 -16.03 -13.43 0.88
CA ALA A 88 -15.19 -13.59 2.06
C ALA A 88 -14.53 -12.26 2.49
N PHE A 89 -14.18 -11.39 1.54
CA PHE A 89 -13.66 -10.06 1.83
C PHE A 89 -14.69 -9.22 2.60
N TYR A 90 -15.92 -9.18 2.12
CA TYR A 90 -17.00 -8.43 2.76
C TYR A 90 -17.32 -9.00 4.16
N SER A 91 -17.57 -10.29 4.25
CA SER A 91 -17.98 -10.94 5.51
C SER A 91 -16.92 -10.80 6.61
N LYS A 92 -15.63 -10.83 6.24
CA LYS A 92 -14.51 -10.73 7.16
C LYS A 92 -14.26 -9.29 7.63
N ASN A 93 -14.45 -8.29 6.78
CA ASN A 93 -13.97 -6.93 7.03
C ASN A 93 -15.08 -5.92 7.35
N ALA A 94 -16.32 -6.11 6.88
CA ALA A 94 -17.40 -5.16 7.16
C ALA A 94 -17.87 -5.27 8.61
N LEU A 95 -17.83 -4.17 9.35
CA LEU A 95 -18.36 -4.07 10.71
C LEU A 95 -19.88 -3.87 10.71
N GLY A 96 -20.53 -3.94 11.89
CA GLY A 96 -22.00 -3.91 12.01
C GLY A 96 -22.65 -2.73 11.27
N GLU A 97 -22.23 -1.49 11.57
CA GLU A 97 -22.73 -0.29 10.91
C GLU A 97 -22.49 -0.30 9.39
N THR A 98 -21.33 -0.78 8.97
CA THR A 98 -21.00 -0.91 7.54
C THR A 98 -21.91 -1.92 6.84
N LYS A 99 -22.23 -3.04 7.50
CA LYS A 99 -23.19 -4.03 6.97
C LYS A 99 -24.57 -3.45 6.79
N GLU A 100 -25.09 -2.73 7.80
CA GLU A 100 -26.40 -2.06 7.72
C GLU A 100 -26.46 -1.05 6.55
N LEU A 101 -25.39 -0.31 6.31
CA LEU A 101 -25.31 0.60 5.16
C LEU A 101 -25.31 -0.15 3.82
N VAL A 102 -24.55 -1.24 3.70
CA VAL A 102 -24.52 -2.04 2.48
C VAL A 102 -25.85 -2.73 2.21
N GLU A 103 -26.51 -3.28 3.23
CA GLU A 103 -27.84 -3.86 3.12
C GLU A 103 -28.88 -2.83 2.66
N SER A 104 -28.78 -1.59 3.14
CA SER A 104 -29.71 -0.52 2.80
C SER A 104 -29.47 0.12 1.43
N PHE A 105 -28.23 0.26 1.01
CA PHE A 105 -27.87 1.09 -0.15
C PHE A 105 -27.01 0.37 -1.20
N GLY A 106 -26.51 -0.81 -0.91
CA GLY A 106 -25.56 -1.53 -1.77
C GLY A 106 -24.17 -0.88 -1.82
N LEU A 107 -23.43 -1.13 -2.90
CA LEU A 107 -22.08 -0.60 -3.11
C LEU A 107 -21.99 0.19 -4.42
N ARG A 108 -21.27 1.31 -4.40
CA ARG A 108 -20.99 2.11 -5.60
C ARG A 108 -19.88 1.52 -6.47
N ASN A 109 -18.98 0.72 -5.90
CA ASN A 109 -17.78 0.19 -6.54
C ASN A 109 -17.69 -1.32 -6.32
N SER A 110 -17.31 -2.07 -7.35
CA SER A 110 -17.14 -3.53 -7.25
C SER A 110 -15.77 -3.95 -6.71
N GLN A 111 -14.79 -3.07 -6.80
CA GLN A 111 -13.44 -3.23 -6.23
C GLN A 111 -13.05 -1.93 -5.55
N LEU A 112 -12.39 -2.02 -4.40
CA LEU A 112 -12.13 -0.87 -3.53
C LEU A 112 -10.64 -0.68 -3.28
N LEU A 113 -9.91 -1.75 -2.98
CA LEU A 113 -8.52 -1.70 -2.53
C LEU A 113 -7.60 -2.42 -3.51
N THR A 114 -6.33 -2.02 -3.50
CA THR A 114 -5.26 -2.70 -4.23
C THR A 114 -3.93 -2.50 -3.51
N ILE A 115 -3.03 -3.46 -3.65
CA ILE A 115 -1.64 -3.33 -3.21
C ILE A 115 -0.78 -3.19 -4.47
N ALA A 116 -0.49 -1.95 -4.83
CA ALA A 116 0.32 -1.64 -5.99
C ALA A 116 1.82 -1.56 -5.62
N PRO A 117 2.76 -1.93 -6.51
CA PRO A 117 4.20 -1.84 -6.25
C PRO A 117 4.71 -0.42 -5.97
N THR A 118 4.08 0.60 -6.51
CA THR A 118 4.36 2.05 -6.33
C THR A 118 5.83 2.47 -6.55
N GLY A 119 6.61 1.72 -7.35
CA GLY A 119 8.05 1.90 -7.47
C GLY A 119 8.53 3.34 -7.74
N SER A 120 7.98 4.00 -8.76
CA SER A 120 8.33 5.39 -9.09
C SER A 120 7.79 6.40 -8.09
N LEU A 121 6.55 6.20 -7.61
CA LEU A 121 5.92 7.13 -6.66
C LEU A 121 6.63 7.13 -5.31
N SER A 122 6.92 5.94 -4.77
CA SER A 122 7.61 5.80 -3.50
C SER A 122 9.04 6.36 -3.56
N THR A 123 9.75 6.10 -4.66
CA THR A 123 11.09 6.66 -4.89
C THR A 123 11.07 8.18 -4.96
N MET A 124 10.08 8.77 -5.64
CA MET A 124 9.94 10.23 -5.76
C MET A 124 9.70 10.91 -4.40
N ILE A 125 8.95 10.24 -3.52
CA ILE A 125 8.63 10.76 -2.17
C ILE A 125 9.72 10.36 -1.15
N GLY A 126 10.57 9.39 -1.48
CA GLY A 126 11.67 8.94 -0.62
C GLY A 126 11.25 7.95 0.47
N VAL A 127 10.26 7.10 0.21
CA VAL A 127 9.78 6.05 1.12
C VAL A 127 9.81 4.67 0.44
N SER A 128 9.59 3.61 1.21
CA SER A 128 9.49 2.23 0.72
C SER A 128 8.30 2.02 -0.21
N GLY A 129 8.44 1.12 -1.19
CA GLY A 129 7.37 0.78 -2.15
C GLY A 129 6.32 -0.13 -1.52
N GLY A 130 5.02 0.19 -1.75
CA GLY A 130 3.90 -0.63 -1.31
C GLY A 130 4.01 -1.04 0.15
N ILE A 131 3.83 -2.33 0.39
CA ILE A 131 3.97 -2.98 1.70
C ILE A 131 5.30 -3.73 1.86
N GLU A 132 6.23 -3.58 0.92
CA GLU A 132 7.50 -4.27 0.93
C GLU A 132 8.48 -3.67 1.95
N PRO A 133 9.45 -4.46 2.49
CA PRO A 133 10.55 -3.91 3.27
C PRO A 133 11.42 -3.00 2.39
N ILE A 134 12.23 -2.15 3.01
CA ILE A 134 13.25 -1.41 2.25
C ILE A 134 14.17 -2.40 1.53
N PHE A 135 14.55 -2.09 0.30
CA PHE A 135 15.36 -3.01 -0.52
C PHE A 135 16.73 -3.26 0.11
N ALA A 136 17.41 -2.19 0.52
CA ALA A 136 18.71 -2.22 1.17
C ALA A 136 18.91 -0.93 1.99
N ASN A 137 19.85 -0.95 2.94
CA ASN A 137 20.20 0.24 3.72
C ASN A 137 20.84 1.33 2.85
N TYR A 138 21.63 0.91 1.85
CA TYR A 138 22.28 1.80 0.89
C TYR A 138 22.49 1.10 -0.45
N TYR A 139 22.80 1.88 -1.47
CA TYR A 139 23.38 1.40 -2.72
C TYR A 139 24.72 2.08 -2.95
N THR A 140 25.60 1.42 -3.69
CA THR A 140 26.90 1.99 -4.07
C THR A 140 26.74 2.75 -5.38
N ARG A 141 27.06 4.03 -5.35
CA ARG A 141 27.11 4.88 -6.53
C ARG A 141 28.56 5.01 -7.00
N LYS A 142 28.76 4.74 -8.28
CA LYS A 142 30.01 5.01 -8.99
C LYS A 142 29.94 6.41 -9.60
N THR A 143 30.97 7.22 -9.39
CA THR A 143 31.18 8.50 -10.08
C THR A 143 32.47 8.44 -10.86
N GLU A 144 32.44 8.84 -12.13
CA GLU A 144 33.66 9.05 -12.90
C GLU A 144 34.32 10.31 -12.41
N SER A 145 35.55 10.17 -11.90
CA SER A 145 36.35 11.30 -11.46
C SER A 145 37.09 11.94 -12.64
N LEU A 146 37.09 13.26 -12.69
CA LEU A 146 37.95 14.03 -13.62
C LEU A 146 39.45 13.75 -13.43
N LYS A 147 39.82 13.02 -12.35
CA LYS A 147 41.20 12.63 -12.02
C LYS A 147 41.60 11.24 -12.54
N GLY A 148 40.78 10.61 -13.37
CA GLY A 148 41.12 9.36 -14.08
C GLY A 148 40.94 8.06 -13.28
N HIS A 149 40.30 8.08 -12.11
CA HIS A 149 39.91 6.89 -11.37
C HIS A 149 38.48 7.03 -10.84
N ASP A 150 37.76 5.91 -10.83
CA ASP A 150 36.38 5.85 -10.38
C ASP A 150 36.30 5.99 -8.85
N GLU A 151 35.39 6.79 -8.37
CA GLU A 151 35.07 6.91 -6.95
C GLU A 151 33.76 6.19 -6.64
N TYR A 152 33.74 5.44 -5.54
CA TYR A 152 32.60 4.69 -5.07
C TYR A 152 32.19 5.20 -3.70
N TYR A 153 30.89 5.50 -3.52
CA TYR A 153 30.36 5.92 -2.23
C TYR A 153 28.98 5.32 -1.96
N LYS A 154 28.69 5.11 -0.66
CA LYS A 154 27.39 4.65 -0.19
C LYS A 154 26.38 5.78 -0.30
N VAL A 155 25.22 5.51 -0.91
CA VAL A 155 24.05 6.37 -0.89
C VAL A 155 22.99 5.68 -0.05
N TYR A 156 22.77 6.18 1.15
CA TYR A 156 21.82 5.59 2.07
C TYR A 156 20.38 5.85 1.65
N THR A 157 19.50 4.87 1.90
CA THR A 157 18.05 5.02 1.77
C THR A 157 17.59 6.18 2.67
N PRO A 158 16.60 7.01 2.26
CA PRO A 158 16.22 8.21 3.02
C PRO A 158 15.97 7.97 4.50
N ILE A 159 15.18 6.94 4.84
CA ILE A 159 14.86 6.59 6.24
C ILE A 159 16.10 6.19 7.04
N VAL A 160 17.04 5.48 6.41
CA VAL A 160 18.33 5.10 7.04
C VAL A 160 19.16 6.34 7.28
N LYS A 161 19.27 7.21 6.28
CA LYS A 161 20.03 8.47 6.40
C LYS A 161 19.44 9.37 7.51
N GLU A 162 18.12 9.54 7.54
CA GLU A 162 17.40 10.31 8.58
C GLU A 162 17.72 9.78 9.99
N TYR A 163 17.69 8.45 10.14
CA TYR A 163 17.97 7.80 11.43
C TYR A 163 19.43 7.95 11.85
N MET A 164 20.36 7.69 10.93
CA MET A 164 21.80 7.81 11.19
C MET A 164 22.17 9.24 11.59
N ASP A 165 21.67 10.25 10.89
CA ASP A 165 21.93 11.66 11.19
C ASP A 165 21.37 12.06 12.55
N LYS A 166 20.16 11.59 12.88
CA LYS A 166 19.50 11.88 14.15
C LYS A 166 20.23 11.27 15.36
N HIS A 167 20.82 10.10 15.18
CA HIS A 167 21.51 9.34 16.25
C HIS A 167 23.04 9.40 16.16
N GLU A 168 23.59 10.25 15.26
CA GLU A 168 25.02 10.44 15.06
C GLU A 168 25.79 9.15 14.75
N LEU A 169 25.13 8.19 14.05
CA LEU A 169 25.73 6.92 13.67
C LEU A 169 26.74 7.10 12.52
N LYS A 170 27.83 6.36 12.57
CA LYS A 170 28.92 6.46 11.58
C LYS A 170 28.76 5.46 10.43
N ASP A 171 28.16 4.31 10.71
CA ASP A 171 28.00 3.23 9.75
C ASP A 171 26.66 2.51 9.94
N ASP A 172 26.17 1.87 8.90
CA ASP A 172 24.91 1.14 8.92
C ASP A 172 24.94 -0.14 9.76
N SER A 173 26.13 -0.61 10.19
CA SER A 173 26.26 -1.69 11.15
C SER A 173 25.80 -1.33 12.58
N GLU A 174 25.67 -0.05 12.87
CA GLU A 174 25.16 0.46 14.15
C GLU A 174 23.63 0.60 14.20
N LEU A 175 22.95 0.30 13.08
CA LEU A 175 21.48 0.37 13.02
C LEU A 175 20.83 -0.68 13.93
N PRO A 176 19.71 -0.36 14.58
CA PRO A 176 18.92 -1.32 15.33
C PRO A 176 18.41 -2.48 14.46
N ASP A 177 18.09 -3.60 15.09
CA ASP A 177 17.68 -4.84 14.43
C ASP A 177 16.31 -4.77 13.72
N TYR A 178 15.54 -3.71 13.95
CA TYR A 178 14.29 -3.43 13.24
C TYR A 178 14.50 -2.76 11.87
N PHE A 179 15.74 -2.41 11.49
CA PHE A 179 16.08 -2.03 10.12
C PHE A 179 16.21 -3.27 9.23
N VAL A 180 15.08 -3.90 8.95
CA VAL A 180 14.99 -5.09 8.10
C VAL A 180 14.90 -4.67 6.64
N THR A 181 15.73 -5.30 5.81
CA THR A 181 15.73 -5.09 4.35
C THR A 181 15.21 -6.32 3.62
N ALA A 182 14.87 -6.19 2.34
CA ALA A 182 14.50 -7.33 1.51
C ALA A 182 15.60 -8.40 1.41
N GLN A 183 16.86 -8.01 1.65
CA GLN A 183 18.00 -8.92 1.64
C GLN A 183 18.22 -9.65 2.97
N THR A 184 17.81 -9.06 4.10
CA THR A 184 18.01 -9.61 5.44
C THR A 184 16.76 -10.29 6.00
N LEU A 185 15.60 -10.06 5.38
CA LEU A 185 14.34 -10.70 5.79
C LEU A 185 14.40 -12.20 5.50
N ASP A 186 14.19 -13.02 6.52
CA ASP A 186 14.02 -14.46 6.33
C ASP A 186 12.78 -14.73 5.47
N TYR A 187 12.96 -15.50 4.39
CA TYR A 187 11.88 -15.84 3.46
C TYR A 187 10.69 -16.53 4.15
N LYS A 188 10.92 -17.27 5.25
CA LYS A 188 9.86 -17.89 6.04
C LYS A 188 8.95 -16.87 6.68
N ASN A 189 9.49 -15.77 7.18
CA ASN A 189 8.71 -14.67 7.77
C ASN A 189 7.96 -13.85 6.70
N ARG A 190 8.21 -14.12 5.42
CA ARG A 190 7.53 -13.46 4.30
C ARG A 190 6.33 -14.27 3.78
N ILE A 191 6.29 -15.56 4.05
CA ILE A 191 5.30 -16.50 3.51
C ILE A 191 4.20 -16.82 4.54
N TYR A 192 4.49 -16.70 5.81
CA TYR A 192 3.60 -16.97 6.93
C TYR A 192 3.14 -15.65 7.57
#